data_b09900d21ad5c44432c3957fdec36017
#
_entry.id   b09900d21ad5c44432c3957fdec36017
#
_cell.length_a   1.000
_cell.length_b   1.000
_cell.length_c   1.000
_cell.angle_alpha   90.00
_cell.angle_beta   90.00
_cell.angle_gamma   90.00
#
_symmetry.space_group_name_H-M   'P 1'
#
loop_
_entity.id
_entity.type
_entity.pdbx_description
1 polymer ?
#
loop_
_entity_poly.entity_id
_entity_poly.type
_entity_poly.pdbx_seq_one_letter_code
_entity_poly.pdbx_strand_id
1 'polypeptide(L)'
;MKMFKKLMAVALAGVMALAVLTGCGSSLNEKELIKQMNDQLTVNSMTNSSYKGFKEFKADKEMDAKAETIAKKVAEKAKTQAEIETVLKSDEMKEIVLGKDDTNVYMISYVKSVSFGSKYYKTNKDMVDLGVIENNATRYYNSTALVGRETKDAVVGVGFADVTVGDSVYTIVVMKVPTQKKA
;
A
#
# COMPACT_ATOMS: atom_id res chain seq x y z
N MET A 1 -32.95 29.91 -4.54
CA MET A 1 -32.82 28.46 -4.28
C MET A 1 -31.77 27.71 -5.11
N LYS A 2 -31.39 28.14 -6.32
CA LYS A 2 -30.34 27.43 -7.12
C LYS A 2 -28.88 27.62 -6.60
N MET A 3 -28.56 28.74 -5.94
CA MET A 3 -27.23 29.00 -5.38
C MET A 3 -26.94 28.14 -4.14
N PHE A 4 -27.91 27.89 -3.27
CA PHE A 4 -27.75 27.08 -2.08
C PHE A 4 -27.40 25.62 -2.40
N LYS A 5 -27.99 25.05 -3.46
CA LYS A 5 -27.69 23.68 -3.92
C LYS A 5 -26.24 23.54 -4.45
N LYS A 6 -25.72 24.59 -5.11
CA LYS A 6 -24.34 24.60 -5.61
C LYS A 6 -23.31 24.75 -4.47
N LEU A 7 -23.65 25.58 -3.46
CA LEU A 7 -22.80 25.73 -2.26
C LEU A 7 -22.75 24.45 -1.42
N MET A 8 -23.88 23.74 -1.27
CA MET A 8 -23.89 22.44 -0.58
C MET A 8 -23.09 21.37 -1.33
N ALA A 9 -23.17 21.33 -2.67
CA ALA A 9 -22.40 20.36 -3.46
C ALA A 9 -20.88 20.60 -3.36
N VAL A 10 -20.45 21.87 -3.33
CA VAL A 10 -19.03 22.22 -3.16
C VAL A 10 -18.56 21.95 -1.73
N ALA A 11 -19.41 22.19 -0.72
CA ALA A 11 -19.09 21.87 0.68
C ALA A 11 -18.97 20.36 0.92
N LEU A 12 -19.87 19.56 0.31
CA LEU A 12 -19.79 18.08 0.40
C LEU A 12 -18.56 17.52 -0.33
N ALA A 13 -18.22 18.05 -1.51
CA ALA A 13 -17.01 17.66 -2.21
C ALA A 13 -15.74 18.07 -1.45
N GLY A 14 -15.73 19.24 -0.83
CA GLY A 14 -14.64 19.71 0.02
C GLY A 14 -14.47 18.90 1.30
N VAL A 15 -15.58 18.46 1.92
CA VAL A 15 -15.53 17.63 3.13
C VAL A 15 -15.07 16.20 2.80
N MET A 16 -15.45 15.64 1.64
CA MET A 16 -14.93 14.35 1.20
C MET A 16 -13.43 14.42 0.87
N ALA A 17 -12.97 15.50 0.23
CA ALA A 17 -11.54 15.70 -0.05
C ALA A 17 -10.72 15.90 1.26
N LEU A 18 -11.29 16.58 2.26
CA LEU A 18 -10.66 16.72 3.57
C LEU A 18 -10.65 15.41 4.37
N ALA A 19 -11.69 14.57 4.24
CA ALA A 19 -11.71 13.26 4.88
C ALA A 19 -10.63 12.31 4.33
N VAL A 20 -10.29 12.44 3.03
CA VAL A 20 -9.16 11.72 2.43
C VAL A 20 -7.81 12.25 2.92
N LEU A 21 -7.73 13.57 3.20
CA LEU A 21 -6.50 14.21 3.67
C LEU A 21 -6.24 14.02 5.19
N THR A 22 -7.29 13.80 5.98
CA THR A 22 -7.13 13.57 7.44
C THR A 22 -6.97 12.10 7.82
N GLY A 23 -7.10 11.18 6.86
CA GLY A 23 -6.83 9.75 7.03
C GLY A 23 -5.36 9.38 6.83
N CYS A 24 -4.55 10.31 6.38
CA CYS A 24 -3.13 10.08 6.17
C CYS A 24 -2.37 10.12 7.50
N GLY A 25 -1.93 9.00 7.95
CA GLY A 25 -0.93 8.84 8.98
C GLY A 25 -1.47 8.92 10.40
N SER A 26 -1.60 8.18 11.22
CA SER A 26 -1.85 8.12 12.68
C SER A 26 -3.04 7.28 13.13
N SER A 27 -4.00 6.97 12.28
CA SER A 27 -5.09 6.07 12.66
C SER A 27 -4.76 4.60 12.47
N LEU A 28 -3.75 4.29 11.68
CA LEU A 28 -3.22 2.94 11.51
C LEU A 28 -2.30 2.63 12.67
N ASN A 29 -2.52 1.50 13.30
CA ASN A 29 -1.53 0.99 14.22
C ASN A 29 -0.40 0.33 13.43
N GLU A 30 0.41 1.18 12.78
CA GLU A 30 1.49 0.77 11.88
C GLU A 30 2.44 -0.22 12.54
N LYS A 31 2.76 -0.01 13.81
CA LYS A 31 3.61 -0.93 14.59
C LYS A 31 2.97 -2.32 14.71
N GLU A 32 1.65 -2.37 14.93
CA GLU A 32 0.92 -3.63 15.03
C GLU A 32 0.82 -4.32 13.67
N LEU A 33 0.57 -3.56 12.58
CA LEU A 33 0.57 -4.10 11.22
C LEU A 33 1.91 -4.71 10.85
N ILE A 34 3.00 -4.01 11.11
CA ILE A 34 4.37 -4.50 10.84
C ILE A 34 4.69 -5.72 11.70
N LYS A 35 4.28 -5.72 12.97
CA LYS A 35 4.43 -6.88 13.84
C LYS A 35 3.71 -8.11 13.25
N GLN A 36 2.46 -7.97 12.83
CA GLN A 36 1.70 -9.05 12.20
C GLN A 36 2.35 -9.55 10.90
N MET A 37 2.88 -8.63 10.07
CA MET A 37 3.64 -9.01 8.88
C MET A 37 4.88 -9.83 9.24
N ASN A 38 5.62 -9.44 10.27
CA ASN A 38 6.80 -10.18 10.74
C ASN A 38 6.43 -11.54 11.36
N ASP A 39 5.34 -11.61 12.13
CA ASP A 39 4.85 -12.86 12.71
C ASP A 39 4.45 -13.87 11.60
N GLN A 40 3.91 -13.39 10.49
CA GLN A 40 3.55 -14.21 9.33
C GLN A 40 4.74 -14.55 8.41
N LEU A 41 5.82 -13.75 8.44
CA LEU A 41 6.93 -13.85 7.49
C LEU A 41 7.57 -15.25 7.50
N THR A 42 7.78 -15.82 8.67
CA THR A 42 8.42 -17.14 8.82
C THR A 42 7.64 -18.21 8.06
N VAL A 43 6.31 -18.24 8.23
CA VAL A 43 5.44 -19.23 7.57
C VAL A 43 5.37 -18.94 6.06
N ASN A 44 5.17 -17.68 5.68
CA ASN A 44 5.03 -17.30 4.27
C ASN A 44 6.32 -17.46 3.48
N SER A 45 7.50 -17.25 4.08
CA SER A 45 8.78 -17.48 3.39
C SER A 45 9.04 -18.95 3.05
N MET A 46 8.41 -19.88 3.78
CA MET A 46 8.49 -21.32 3.51
C MET A 46 7.56 -21.74 2.37
N THR A 47 6.41 -21.08 2.23
CA THR A 47 5.34 -21.48 1.31
C THR A 47 5.26 -20.60 0.07
N ASN A 48 5.73 -19.36 0.14
CA ASN A 48 5.63 -18.37 -0.93
C ASN A 48 7.03 -17.85 -1.31
N SER A 49 7.42 -18.10 -2.57
CA SER A 49 8.72 -17.70 -3.09
C SER A 49 8.95 -16.19 -3.09
N SER A 50 7.90 -15.38 -3.06
CA SER A 50 7.96 -13.92 -3.08
C SER A 50 8.58 -13.34 -1.82
N TYR A 51 8.45 -14.02 -0.69
CA TYR A 51 9.03 -13.62 0.59
C TYR A 51 10.37 -14.29 0.91
N LYS A 52 10.84 -15.14 -0.02
CA LYS A 52 12.13 -15.79 0.12
C LYS A 52 13.25 -14.75 0.11
N GLY A 53 14.08 -14.77 1.14
CA GLY A 53 15.18 -13.82 1.30
C GLY A 53 14.80 -12.55 2.08
N PHE A 54 13.55 -12.41 2.53
CA PHE A 54 13.18 -11.35 3.46
C PHE A 54 13.58 -11.75 4.88
N LYS A 55 14.18 -10.81 5.61
CA LYS A 55 14.56 -10.98 7.01
C LYS A 55 13.50 -10.43 7.94
N GLU A 56 13.05 -9.21 7.67
CA GLU A 56 12.05 -8.50 8.47
C GLU A 56 11.43 -7.35 7.68
N PHE A 57 10.25 -6.92 8.12
CA PHE A 57 9.60 -5.69 7.70
C PHE A 57 9.85 -4.59 8.71
N LYS A 58 10.10 -3.37 8.24
CA LYS A 58 10.24 -2.16 9.06
C LYS A 58 9.46 -0.99 8.48
N ALA A 59 8.96 -0.12 9.36
CA ALA A 59 8.40 1.15 8.95
C ALA A 59 9.42 1.97 8.15
N ASP A 60 8.98 2.56 7.06
CA ASP A 60 9.80 3.40 6.19
C ASP A 60 9.01 4.64 5.76
N LYS A 61 9.43 5.80 6.27
CA LYS A 61 8.77 7.09 6.00
C LYS A 61 8.74 7.46 4.51
N GLU A 62 9.72 7.02 3.72
CA GLU A 62 9.68 7.21 2.27
C GLU A 62 8.55 6.38 1.66
N MET A 63 8.36 5.16 2.15
CA MET A 63 7.28 4.29 1.68
C MET A 63 5.90 4.80 2.13
N ASP A 64 5.79 5.39 3.32
CA ASP A 64 4.56 6.07 3.76
C ASP A 64 4.19 7.22 2.83
N ALA A 65 5.15 8.09 2.52
CA ALA A 65 4.91 9.21 1.61
C ALA A 65 4.51 8.74 0.19
N LYS A 66 5.10 7.64 -0.29
CA LYS A 66 4.71 7.02 -1.55
C LYS A 66 3.30 6.41 -1.46
N ALA A 67 2.98 5.71 -0.38
CA ALA A 67 1.66 5.13 -0.15
C ALA A 67 0.57 6.21 -0.13
N GLU A 68 0.81 7.33 0.55
CA GLU A 68 -0.08 8.49 0.56
C GLU A 68 -0.30 9.07 -0.85
N THR A 69 0.78 9.21 -1.61
CA THR A 69 0.70 9.73 -2.99
C THR A 69 -0.13 8.79 -3.86
N ILE A 70 0.10 7.48 -3.76
CA ILE A 70 -0.64 6.46 -4.49
C ILE A 70 -2.11 6.43 -4.07
N ALA A 71 -2.40 6.49 -2.76
CA ALA A 71 -3.76 6.53 -2.23
C ALA A 71 -4.55 7.72 -2.78
N LYS A 72 -3.93 8.91 -2.91
CA LYS A 72 -4.55 10.08 -3.56
C LYS A 72 -4.88 9.81 -5.02
N LYS A 73 -3.95 9.21 -5.77
CA LYS A 73 -4.18 8.86 -7.19
C LYS A 73 -5.27 7.79 -7.36
N VAL A 74 -5.33 6.82 -6.46
CA VAL A 74 -6.42 5.83 -6.42
C VAL A 74 -7.75 6.52 -6.14
N ALA A 75 -7.83 7.42 -5.15
CA ALA A 75 -9.05 8.16 -4.83
C ALA A 75 -9.56 9.02 -6.01
N GLU A 76 -8.63 9.59 -6.79
CA GLU A 76 -8.96 10.42 -7.95
C GLU A 76 -9.49 9.58 -9.13
N LYS A 77 -8.96 8.37 -9.35
CA LYS A 77 -9.13 7.60 -10.58
C LYS A 77 -9.98 6.35 -10.44
N ALA A 78 -10.11 5.79 -9.24
CA ALA A 78 -10.83 4.54 -9.01
C ALA A 78 -12.17 4.77 -8.30
N LYS A 79 -13.22 4.11 -8.78
CA LYS A 79 -14.55 4.05 -8.16
C LYS A 79 -14.92 2.64 -7.71
N THR A 80 -14.17 1.65 -8.20
CA THR A 80 -14.35 0.22 -7.93
C THR A 80 -13.03 -0.44 -7.59
N GLN A 81 -13.07 -1.62 -6.98
CA GLN A 81 -11.87 -2.41 -6.69
C GLN A 81 -11.08 -2.75 -7.96
N ALA A 82 -11.73 -3.11 -9.06
CA ALA A 82 -11.08 -3.43 -10.32
C ALA A 82 -10.31 -2.23 -10.91
N GLU A 83 -10.83 -1.03 -10.70
CA GLU A 83 -10.15 0.20 -11.11
C GLU A 83 -8.93 0.50 -10.23
N ILE A 84 -8.93 0.11 -8.95
CA ILE A 84 -7.72 0.18 -8.10
C ILE A 84 -6.58 -0.59 -8.78
N GLU A 85 -6.81 -1.84 -9.17
CA GLU A 85 -5.80 -2.66 -9.84
C GLU A 85 -5.28 -2.00 -11.10
N THR A 86 -6.17 -1.43 -11.90
CA THR A 86 -5.81 -0.71 -13.13
C THR A 86 -4.91 0.49 -12.84
N VAL A 87 -5.26 1.28 -11.83
CA VAL A 87 -4.44 2.42 -11.39
C VAL A 87 -3.08 1.95 -10.90
N LEU A 88 -3.05 0.92 -10.04
CA LEU A 88 -1.79 0.41 -9.49
C LEU A 88 -0.84 -0.19 -10.53
N LYS A 89 -1.34 -0.63 -11.69
CA LYS A 89 -0.53 -1.16 -12.80
C LYS A 89 -0.07 -0.11 -13.81
N SER A 90 -0.40 1.16 -13.61
CA SER A 90 -0.08 2.23 -14.55
C SER A 90 1.40 2.64 -14.49
N ASP A 91 1.88 3.24 -15.59
CA ASP A 91 3.25 3.80 -15.66
C ASP A 91 3.47 4.92 -14.64
N GLU A 92 2.42 5.69 -14.34
CA GLU A 92 2.47 6.72 -13.30
C GLU A 92 2.87 6.15 -11.94
N MET A 93 2.35 4.97 -11.58
CA MET A 93 2.73 4.29 -10.33
C MET A 93 4.18 3.83 -10.36
N LYS A 94 4.65 3.37 -11.51
CA LYS A 94 6.04 3.01 -11.72
C LYS A 94 6.97 4.21 -11.46
N GLU A 95 6.64 5.36 -11.99
CA GLU A 95 7.40 6.61 -11.77
C GLU A 95 7.42 7.02 -10.29
N ILE A 96 6.27 6.95 -9.60
CA ILE A 96 6.16 7.28 -8.17
C ILE A 96 7.07 6.38 -7.32
N VAL A 97 7.07 5.08 -7.57
CA VAL A 97 7.80 4.16 -6.68
C VAL A 97 9.26 4.01 -7.03
N LEU A 98 9.61 3.91 -8.32
CA LEU A 98 11.00 3.76 -8.73
C LEU A 98 11.77 5.08 -8.62
N GLY A 99 11.20 6.18 -9.13
CA GLY A 99 11.94 7.43 -9.24
C GLY A 99 13.25 7.21 -9.99
N LYS A 100 14.36 7.49 -9.31
CA LYS A 100 15.74 7.26 -9.83
C LYS A 100 16.39 6.00 -9.26
N ASP A 101 15.67 5.23 -8.42
CA ASP A 101 16.20 4.02 -7.83
C ASP A 101 16.11 2.87 -8.84
N ASP A 102 17.23 2.25 -9.12
CA ASP A 102 17.36 1.14 -10.07
C ASP A 102 17.82 -0.17 -9.43
N THR A 103 18.13 -0.15 -8.12
CA THR A 103 18.70 -1.29 -7.41
C THR A 103 17.74 -2.03 -6.50
N ASN A 104 16.57 -1.50 -6.23
CA ASN A 104 15.56 -2.11 -5.38
C ASN A 104 14.37 -2.63 -6.20
N VAL A 105 13.63 -3.56 -5.60
CA VAL A 105 12.32 -3.97 -6.08
C VAL A 105 11.26 -3.27 -5.23
N TYR A 106 10.28 -2.68 -5.88
CA TYR A 106 9.14 -2.08 -5.21
C TYR A 106 7.90 -2.92 -5.43
N MET A 107 7.09 -3.07 -4.41
CA MET A 107 5.81 -3.76 -4.48
C MET A 107 4.73 -2.80 -4.00
N ILE A 108 3.68 -2.63 -4.80
CA ILE A 108 2.47 -1.92 -4.40
C ILE A 108 1.36 -2.94 -4.32
N SER A 109 0.64 -2.94 -3.21
CA SER A 109 -0.53 -3.78 -3.01
C SER A 109 -1.66 -3.01 -2.35
N TYR A 110 -2.80 -3.63 -2.23
CA TYR A 110 -3.92 -3.11 -1.48
C TYR A 110 -4.64 -4.22 -0.72
N VAL A 111 -5.17 -3.87 0.43
CA VAL A 111 -5.99 -4.77 1.25
C VAL A 111 -7.32 -4.08 1.51
N LYS A 112 -8.42 -4.75 1.23
CA LYS A 112 -9.75 -4.24 1.56
C LYS A 112 -9.93 -4.31 3.07
N SER A 113 -10.24 -3.16 3.68
CA SER A 113 -10.68 -3.12 5.07
C SER A 113 -12.09 -3.70 5.13
N VAL A 114 -12.24 -4.91 5.62
CA VAL A 114 -13.54 -5.54 5.83
C VAL A 114 -14.08 -5.05 7.16
N SER A 115 -15.19 -4.36 7.19
CA SER A 115 -15.90 -4.06 8.42
C SER A 115 -16.58 -5.34 8.92
N PHE A 116 -15.91 -6.10 9.76
CA PHE A 116 -16.61 -7.09 10.57
C PHE A 116 -17.36 -6.34 11.67
N GLY A 117 -18.65 -6.65 11.79
CA GLY A 117 -19.57 -5.95 12.66
C GLY A 117 -18.94 -5.54 13.99
N SER A 118 -19.07 -4.31 14.32
CA SER A 118 -18.39 -3.42 15.26
C SER A 118 -18.10 -3.92 16.68
N LYS A 119 -18.36 -5.16 17.02
CA LYS A 119 -18.29 -5.66 18.40
C LYS A 119 -16.96 -6.36 18.74
N TYR A 120 -16.23 -6.84 17.76
CA TYR A 120 -15.03 -7.67 17.96
C TYR A 120 -13.74 -7.17 17.29
N TYR A 121 -13.85 -6.31 16.27
CA TYR A 121 -12.67 -5.75 15.59
C TYR A 121 -12.86 -4.25 15.46
N LYS A 122 -11.99 -3.48 16.07
CA LYS A 122 -12.08 -2.01 16.06
C LYS A 122 -12.06 -1.40 14.66
N THR A 123 -11.52 -2.06 13.71
CA THR A 123 -11.57 -1.92 12.25
C THR A 123 -10.56 -2.92 11.71
N ASN A 124 -10.70 -3.42 10.50
CA ASN A 124 -9.67 -4.26 9.86
C ASN A 124 -8.38 -3.52 9.52
N LYS A 125 -8.25 -2.29 9.93
CA LYS A 125 -7.00 -1.55 9.99
C LYS A 125 -5.92 -2.27 10.81
N ASP A 126 -6.33 -3.26 11.61
CA ASP A 126 -5.45 -4.00 12.49
C ASP A 126 -5.09 -5.39 11.96
N MET A 127 -5.50 -5.74 10.73
CA MET A 127 -5.22 -7.07 10.17
C MET A 127 -4.59 -6.96 8.78
N VAL A 128 -3.36 -7.42 8.69
CA VAL A 128 -2.64 -7.56 7.42
C VAL A 128 -2.37 -9.04 7.16
N ASP A 129 -2.83 -9.53 6.01
CA ASP A 129 -2.54 -10.88 5.53
C ASP A 129 -1.52 -10.80 4.39
N LEU A 130 -0.34 -11.37 4.60
CA LEU A 130 0.72 -11.37 3.60
C LEU A 130 0.33 -12.12 2.33
N GLY A 131 -0.54 -13.12 2.42
CA GLY A 131 -1.07 -13.82 1.25
C GLY A 131 -1.95 -12.92 0.39
N VAL A 132 -2.79 -12.10 1.03
CA VAL A 132 -3.64 -11.11 0.33
C VAL A 132 -2.77 -10.01 -0.29
N ILE A 133 -1.77 -9.52 0.44
CA ILE A 133 -0.82 -8.54 -0.09
C ILE A 133 -0.15 -9.09 -1.34
N GLU A 134 0.34 -10.32 -1.29
CA GLU A 134 1.02 -10.95 -2.42
C GLU A 134 0.10 -11.11 -3.64
N ASN A 135 -1.11 -11.60 -3.43
CA ASN A 135 -2.07 -11.82 -4.51
C ASN A 135 -2.45 -10.52 -5.24
N ASN A 136 -2.45 -9.40 -4.52
CA ASN A 136 -2.81 -8.09 -5.05
C ASN A 136 -1.57 -7.27 -5.45
N ALA A 137 -0.35 -7.82 -5.33
CA ALA A 137 0.87 -7.06 -5.52
C ALA A 137 1.19 -6.81 -6.99
N THR A 138 1.49 -5.55 -7.30
CA THR A 138 2.17 -5.15 -8.54
C THR A 138 3.62 -4.85 -8.21
N ARG A 139 4.55 -5.44 -8.98
CA ARG A 139 5.99 -5.26 -8.78
C ARG A 139 6.58 -4.32 -9.81
N TYR A 140 7.42 -3.42 -9.35
CA TYR A 140 8.15 -2.47 -10.16
C TYR A 140 9.64 -2.57 -9.90
N TYR A 141 10.43 -2.66 -10.94
CA TYR A 141 11.88 -2.74 -10.88
C TYR A 141 12.51 -2.40 -12.24
N ASN A 142 13.77 -2.07 -12.22
CA ASN A 142 14.57 -1.98 -13.43
C ASN A 142 15.25 -3.33 -13.69
N SER A 143 14.73 -4.09 -14.65
CA SER A 143 15.23 -5.44 -14.94
C SER A 143 16.70 -5.47 -15.33
N THR A 144 17.19 -4.46 -16.03
CA THR A 144 18.59 -4.37 -16.44
C THR A 144 19.51 -4.13 -15.23
N ALA A 145 19.11 -3.26 -14.32
CA ALA A 145 19.88 -2.94 -13.13
C ALA A 145 19.91 -4.09 -12.10
N LEU A 146 18.92 -4.99 -12.15
CA LEU A 146 18.86 -6.16 -11.26
C LEU A 146 19.65 -7.37 -11.75
N VAL A 147 20.27 -7.31 -12.92
CA VAL A 147 21.12 -8.42 -13.43
C VAL A 147 22.25 -8.68 -12.44
N GLY A 148 22.41 -9.93 -12.01
CA GLY A 148 23.43 -10.32 -11.03
C GLY A 148 23.13 -9.88 -9.59
N ARG A 149 21.90 -9.48 -9.28
CA ARG A 149 21.47 -9.14 -7.92
C ARG A 149 20.48 -10.17 -7.39
N GLU A 150 20.35 -10.22 -6.08
CA GLU A 150 19.42 -11.09 -5.38
C GLU A 150 18.83 -10.41 -4.14
N THR A 151 17.69 -10.90 -3.69
CA THR A 151 17.13 -10.58 -2.39
C THR A 151 17.60 -11.60 -1.38
N LYS A 152 18.40 -11.18 -0.40
CA LYS A 152 18.92 -12.05 0.65
C LYS A 152 19.04 -11.26 1.94
N ASP A 153 18.49 -11.81 3.03
CA ASP A 153 18.47 -11.19 4.36
C ASP A 153 17.96 -9.73 4.34
N ALA A 154 17.00 -9.46 3.45
CA ALA A 154 16.52 -8.12 3.19
C ALA A 154 15.65 -7.58 4.34
N VAL A 155 15.99 -6.38 4.82
CA VAL A 155 15.11 -5.58 5.66
C VAL A 155 14.22 -4.77 4.73
N VAL A 156 12.94 -5.12 4.68
CA VAL A 156 11.97 -4.54 3.74
C VAL A 156 11.33 -3.31 4.38
N GLY A 157 11.52 -2.15 3.75
CA GLY A 157 10.82 -0.93 4.14
C GLY A 157 9.35 -0.99 3.72
N VAL A 158 8.44 -0.65 4.63
CA VAL A 158 7.00 -0.70 4.39
C VAL A 158 6.35 0.61 4.77
N GLY A 159 5.41 1.07 3.94
CA GLY A 159 4.53 2.20 4.23
C GLY A 159 3.09 1.88 3.91
N PHE A 160 2.18 2.59 4.56
CA PHE A 160 0.75 2.37 4.48
C PHE A 160 -0.01 3.68 4.27
N ALA A 161 -1.12 3.61 3.54
CA ALA A 161 -2.09 4.71 3.48
C ALA A 161 -3.48 4.17 3.20
N ASP A 162 -4.49 4.72 3.87
CA ASP A 162 -5.88 4.37 3.62
C ASP A 162 -6.46 5.17 2.46
N VAL A 163 -7.36 4.54 1.72
CA VAL A 163 -8.15 5.18 0.66
C VAL A 163 -9.57 4.65 0.65
N THR A 164 -10.55 5.54 0.47
CA THR A 164 -11.94 5.15 0.27
C THR A 164 -12.23 5.09 -1.23
N VAL A 165 -12.75 3.96 -1.69
CA VAL A 165 -13.19 3.74 -3.07
C VAL A 165 -14.59 3.16 -3.06
N GLY A 166 -15.55 3.89 -3.61
CA GLY A 166 -16.98 3.59 -3.42
C GLY A 166 -17.34 3.60 -1.93
N ASP A 167 -18.00 2.56 -1.45
CA ASP A 167 -18.41 2.40 -0.05
C ASP A 167 -17.41 1.60 0.79
N SER A 168 -16.20 1.37 0.28
CA SER A 168 -15.21 0.53 0.93
C SER A 168 -13.91 1.28 1.21
N VAL A 169 -13.29 0.97 2.34
CA VAL A 169 -11.95 1.45 2.68
C VAL A 169 -10.92 0.38 2.30
N TYR A 170 -9.84 0.82 1.68
CA TYR A 170 -8.69 0.00 1.33
C TYR A 170 -7.44 0.60 1.95
N THR A 171 -6.53 -0.25 2.36
CA THR A 171 -5.18 0.16 2.77
C THR A 171 -4.23 -0.13 1.62
N ILE A 172 -3.59 0.90 1.09
CA ILE A 172 -2.47 0.79 0.15
C ILE A 172 -1.22 0.42 0.94
N VAL A 173 -0.50 -0.58 0.46
CA VAL A 173 0.75 -1.05 1.05
C VAL A 173 1.86 -0.87 0.02
N VAL A 174 2.90 -0.15 0.38
CA VAL A 174 4.09 0.02 -0.46
C VAL A 174 5.29 -0.58 0.23
N MET A 175 6.02 -1.44 -0.47
CA MET A 175 7.20 -2.10 0.05
C MET A 175 8.41 -1.81 -0.82
N LYS A 176 9.54 -1.52 -0.19
CA LYS A 176 10.87 -1.40 -0.80
C LYS A 176 11.72 -2.59 -0.39
N VAL A 177 12.01 -3.44 -1.34
CA VAL A 177 12.82 -4.66 -1.16
C VAL A 177 14.23 -4.40 -1.64
N PRO A 178 15.20 -4.23 -0.75
CA PRO A 178 16.58 -4.03 -1.15
C PRO A 178 17.15 -5.29 -1.79
N THR A 179 17.98 -5.10 -2.81
CA THR A 179 18.72 -6.18 -3.44
C THR A 179 20.24 -5.96 -3.29
N GLN A 180 21.00 -7.04 -3.28
CA GLN A 180 22.46 -7.03 -3.22
C GLN A 180 23.06 -7.78 -4.40
N LYS A 181 24.33 -7.54 -4.71
CA LYS A 181 25.04 -8.32 -5.71
C LYS A 181 25.15 -9.77 -5.26
N LYS A 182 24.95 -10.68 -6.18
CA LYS A 182 25.24 -12.12 -5.91
C LYS A 182 26.72 -12.27 -5.60
N ALA A 183 27.00 -13.06 -4.58
CA ALA A 183 28.37 -13.41 -4.22
C ALA A 183 29.01 -14.34 -5.27
#